data_bff0a896da52a30fabb5a0409bcca045
#
_entry.id   bff0a896da52a30fabb5a0409bcca045
#
_cell.length_a   1.000
_cell.length_b   1.000
_cell.length_c   1.000
_cell.angle_alpha   90.00
_cell.angle_beta   90.00
_cell.angle_gamma   90.00
#
_symmetry.space_group_name_H-M   'P 1'
#
loop_
_entity.id
_entity.type
_entity.pdbx_description
1 polymer ?
#
loop_
_entity_poly.entity_id
_entity_poly.type
_entity_poly.pdbx_seq_one_letter_code
_entity_poly.pdbx_strand_id
1 'polypeptide(L)'
;VNLRNTITGERMEAHATITINAAGIWGMEIARMAGVTVNMFPAKGSLLVFGHRVNNMVINRCRKPANADILVPGDVITVIGTTSERVPMEEVENMRVTPEEVDVLLKEGCKLAPSLASTRILRAYAGVRPLVASDHDTTGRSISRGIVCLDHEVRDGLAGFITITGGKLMTYRLMAEMATDKVCEKLNIQRECETAITPLPNPEMRSDKAFRRHGTMTPEPLVCECEGVSRRDVQQLIDNHQVTSLSQLRRRTRLGMGTCQGQLCAYRAERMLEELCHKTKAQSRQDVMRFLNERWKGMAAVAWGPTLSECQLMGYIYQSILGIRKEK
;
A
#
# COMPACT_ATOMS: atom_id res chain seq x y z
N VAL A 1 -2.36 -5.01 -26.85
CA VAL A 1 -2.85 -5.29 -25.48
C VAL A 1 -4.27 -4.79 -25.35
N ASN A 2 -5.20 -5.65 -24.93
CA ASN A 2 -6.60 -5.28 -24.69
C ASN A 2 -6.76 -4.77 -23.27
N LEU A 3 -7.34 -3.59 -23.10
CA LEU A 3 -7.53 -2.91 -21.83
C LEU A 3 -9.03 -2.67 -21.59
N ARG A 4 -9.41 -2.62 -20.30
CA ARG A 4 -10.74 -2.20 -19.88
C ARG A 4 -10.64 -1.16 -18.76
N ASN A 5 -11.27 -0.03 -18.95
CA ASN A 5 -11.45 0.94 -17.86
C ASN A 5 -12.38 0.34 -16.80
N THR A 6 -11.88 0.16 -15.59
CA THR A 6 -12.66 -0.48 -14.50
C THR A 6 -13.74 0.43 -13.91
N ILE A 7 -13.72 1.73 -14.22
CA ILE A 7 -14.71 2.70 -13.76
C ILE A 7 -15.84 2.85 -14.78
N THR A 8 -15.49 3.05 -16.07
CA THR A 8 -16.47 3.29 -17.14
C THR A 8 -16.91 2.01 -17.85
N GLY A 9 -16.14 0.92 -17.73
CA GLY A 9 -16.37 -0.32 -18.49
C GLY A 9 -15.88 -0.27 -19.94
N GLU A 10 -15.39 0.87 -20.40
CA GLU A 10 -14.91 1.08 -21.76
C GLU A 10 -13.73 0.16 -22.08
N ARG A 11 -13.72 -0.40 -23.30
CA ARG A 11 -12.64 -1.23 -23.81
C ARG A 11 -11.79 -0.43 -24.79
N MET A 12 -10.48 -0.62 -24.71
CA MET A 12 -9.51 -0.02 -25.60
C MET A 12 -8.44 -1.02 -25.98
N GLU A 13 -7.82 -0.84 -27.11
CA GLU A 13 -6.67 -1.60 -27.57
C GLU A 13 -5.44 -0.70 -27.65
N ALA A 14 -4.32 -1.14 -27.08
CA ALA A 14 -3.04 -0.44 -27.15
C ALA A 14 -2.06 -1.27 -28.00
N HIS A 15 -1.49 -0.65 -29.02
CA HIS A 15 -0.44 -1.20 -29.84
C HIS A 15 0.92 -0.60 -29.44
N ALA A 16 1.93 -1.46 -29.26
CA ALA A 16 3.27 -1.03 -28.90
C ALA A 16 4.29 -2.00 -29.52
N THR A 17 5.46 -1.48 -29.87
CA THR A 17 6.59 -2.30 -30.35
C THR A 17 7.11 -3.23 -29.25
N ILE A 18 7.12 -2.77 -28.00
CA ILE A 18 7.56 -3.52 -26.83
C ILE A 18 6.54 -3.33 -25.71
N THR A 19 6.15 -4.43 -25.06
CA THR A 19 5.30 -4.44 -23.87
C THR A 19 6.13 -4.88 -22.67
N ILE A 20 6.13 -4.09 -21.59
CA ILE A 20 6.79 -4.43 -20.33
C ILE A 20 5.74 -4.93 -19.33
N ASN A 21 5.88 -6.17 -18.91
CA ASN A 21 5.12 -6.76 -17.81
C ASN A 21 5.80 -6.43 -16.48
N ALA A 22 5.30 -5.43 -15.77
CA ALA A 22 5.73 -5.02 -14.44
C ALA A 22 4.61 -5.21 -13.39
N ALA A 23 3.77 -6.23 -13.58
CA ALA A 23 2.54 -6.44 -12.81
C ALA A 23 2.76 -7.08 -11.41
N GLY A 24 4.00 -7.12 -10.90
CA GLY A 24 4.30 -7.69 -9.60
C GLY A 24 3.87 -9.16 -9.51
N ILE A 25 3.08 -9.52 -8.49
CA ILE A 25 2.64 -10.91 -8.31
C ILE A 25 1.71 -11.39 -9.42
N TRP A 26 0.95 -10.50 -10.07
CA TRP A 26 0.10 -10.83 -11.22
C TRP A 26 0.89 -10.94 -12.54
N GLY A 27 2.21 -10.69 -12.49
CA GLY A 27 3.08 -10.83 -13.67
C GLY A 27 3.08 -12.22 -14.29
N MET A 28 2.85 -13.27 -13.50
CA MET A 28 2.69 -14.62 -14.00
C MET A 28 1.40 -14.80 -14.83
N GLU A 29 0.32 -14.11 -14.46
CA GLU A 29 -0.94 -14.16 -15.22
C GLU A 29 -0.83 -13.38 -16.53
N ILE A 30 -0.19 -12.20 -16.51
CA ILE A 30 0.08 -11.43 -17.72
C ILE A 30 1.00 -12.21 -18.68
N ALA A 31 2.03 -12.89 -18.17
CA ALA A 31 2.91 -13.74 -18.95
C ALA A 31 2.10 -14.90 -19.62
N ARG A 32 1.21 -15.54 -18.84
CA ARG A 32 0.34 -16.60 -19.37
C ARG A 32 -0.59 -16.11 -20.48
N MET A 33 -1.14 -14.88 -20.36
CA MET A 33 -1.94 -14.26 -21.43
C MET A 33 -1.13 -14.03 -22.70
N ALA A 34 0.18 -13.84 -22.59
CA ALA A 34 1.12 -13.72 -23.71
C ALA A 34 1.66 -15.06 -24.20
N GLY A 35 1.20 -16.19 -23.66
CA GLY A 35 1.61 -17.54 -24.07
C GLY A 35 2.95 -18.00 -23.49
N VAL A 36 3.50 -17.31 -22.49
CA VAL A 36 4.77 -17.66 -21.83
C VAL A 36 4.58 -17.91 -20.34
N THR A 37 5.52 -18.62 -19.72
CA THR A 37 5.44 -18.98 -18.29
C THR A 37 6.50 -18.25 -17.48
N VAL A 38 6.07 -17.62 -16.37
CA VAL A 38 6.96 -17.06 -15.35
C VAL A 38 6.56 -17.66 -14.01
N ASN A 39 7.46 -18.41 -13.38
CA ASN A 39 7.19 -19.04 -12.09
C ASN A 39 7.44 -18.05 -10.97
N MET A 40 6.41 -17.74 -10.21
CA MET A 40 6.49 -16.89 -9.04
C MET A 40 6.01 -17.59 -7.78
N PHE A 41 6.57 -17.18 -6.66
CA PHE A 41 6.22 -17.67 -5.34
C PHE A 41 5.51 -16.56 -4.57
N PRO A 42 4.17 -16.61 -4.42
CA PRO A 42 3.43 -15.64 -3.64
C PRO A 42 3.73 -15.81 -2.15
N ALA A 43 4.55 -14.93 -1.58
CA ALA A 43 4.89 -14.95 -0.16
C ALA A 43 4.18 -13.81 0.58
N LYS A 44 3.13 -14.17 1.33
CA LYS A 44 2.39 -13.26 2.22
C LYS A 44 3.28 -12.79 3.35
N GLY A 45 3.18 -11.52 3.71
CA GLY A 45 3.79 -10.93 4.90
C GLY A 45 2.81 -10.04 5.62
N SER A 46 2.55 -10.35 6.88
CA SER A 46 1.61 -9.64 7.75
C SER A 46 2.34 -8.66 8.66
N LEU A 47 1.71 -7.53 8.96
CA LEU A 47 2.24 -6.46 9.79
C LEU A 47 1.18 -5.96 10.77
N LEU A 48 1.63 -5.46 11.93
CA LEU A 48 0.79 -4.77 12.91
C LEU A 48 1.16 -3.29 13.00
N VAL A 49 0.14 -2.45 13.11
CA VAL A 49 0.27 -1.01 13.32
C VAL A 49 -0.20 -0.68 14.73
N PHE A 50 0.64 -0.03 15.52
CA PHE A 50 0.38 0.35 16.90
C PHE A 50 0.09 1.84 17.05
N GLY A 51 -0.73 2.20 18.04
CA GLY A 51 -1.26 3.53 18.28
C GLY A 51 -0.28 4.56 18.87
N HIS A 52 0.95 4.16 19.13
CA HIS A 52 2.00 5.05 19.62
C HIS A 52 3.31 4.85 18.89
N ARG A 53 4.07 5.92 18.76
CA ARG A 53 5.45 5.87 18.28
C ARG A 53 6.36 5.47 19.43
N VAL A 54 6.72 4.18 19.50
CA VAL A 54 7.55 3.62 20.59
C VAL A 54 9.05 3.69 20.30
N ASN A 55 9.45 4.00 19.07
CA ASN A 55 10.84 4.08 18.62
C ASN A 55 11.06 5.25 17.66
N ASN A 56 12.28 5.81 17.64
CA ASN A 56 12.64 6.94 16.78
C ASN A 56 13.47 6.55 15.54
N MET A 57 13.96 5.34 15.50
CA MET A 57 14.73 4.77 14.39
C MET A 57 14.24 3.37 14.08
N VAL A 58 14.55 2.87 12.89
CA VAL A 58 14.28 1.48 12.52
C VAL A 58 15.16 0.57 13.39
N ILE A 59 14.53 -0.40 14.05
CA ILE A 59 15.21 -1.43 14.84
C ILE A 59 15.08 -2.76 14.11
N ASN A 60 16.22 -3.41 13.85
CA ASN A 60 16.30 -4.71 13.22
C ASN A 60 17.11 -5.67 14.10
N ARG A 61 16.69 -6.92 14.22
CA ARG A 61 17.38 -7.91 15.05
C ARG A 61 18.72 -8.39 14.51
N CYS A 62 19.08 -8.11 13.27
CA CYS A 62 20.35 -8.54 12.66
C CYS A 62 20.66 -10.04 12.83
N ARG A 63 19.67 -10.88 12.61
CA ARG A 63 19.76 -12.35 12.64
C ARG A 63 19.30 -12.95 11.31
N LYS A 64 19.37 -14.28 11.15
CA LYS A 64 18.71 -14.95 10.02
C LYS A 64 17.25 -14.52 9.97
N PRO A 65 16.69 -14.20 8.78
CA PRO A 65 15.33 -13.68 8.66
C PRO A 65 14.28 -14.56 9.35
N ALA A 66 13.53 -13.96 10.27
CA ALA A 66 12.48 -14.62 11.03
C ALA A 66 11.25 -13.70 11.14
N ASN A 67 10.22 -14.10 11.91
CA ASN A 67 9.03 -13.28 12.11
C ASN A 67 9.32 -12.07 13.01
N ALA A 68 8.66 -10.94 12.70
CA ALA A 68 8.71 -9.71 13.47
C ALA A 68 10.14 -9.18 13.76
N ASP A 69 11.00 -9.21 12.77
CA ASP A 69 12.40 -8.78 12.95
C ASP A 69 12.62 -7.27 12.86
N ILE A 70 11.64 -6.53 12.34
CA ILE A 70 11.79 -5.10 12.05
C ILE A 70 10.69 -4.30 12.72
N LEU A 71 11.10 -3.31 13.52
CA LEU A 71 10.24 -2.30 14.12
C LEU A 71 10.51 -0.95 13.45
N VAL A 72 9.48 -0.38 12.84
CA VAL A 72 9.59 0.83 12.02
C VAL A 72 8.76 1.95 12.64
N PRO A 73 9.35 3.14 12.92
CA PRO A 73 8.59 4.29 13.37
C PRO A 73 7.81 4.91 12.21
N GLY A 74 6.55 5.23 12.45
CA GLY A 74 5.79 6.18 11.65
C GLY A 74 5.78 7.55 12.31
N ASP A 75 4.97 8.49 11.81
CA ASP A 75 4.88 9.82 12.39
C ASP A 75 4.34 9.79 13.84
N VAL A 76 3.22 9.12 14.04
CA VAL A 76 2.54 8.98 15.35
C VAL A 76 2.27 7.53 15.72
N ILE A 77 2.80 6.59 14.95
CA ILE A 77 2.55 5.15 15.05
C ILE A 77 3.86 4.37 15.04
N THR A 78 3.77 3.09 15.35
CA THR A 78 4.84 2.12 15.14
C THR A 78 4.30 0.95 14.34
N VAL A 79 5.12 0.38 13.45
CA VAL A 79 4.79 -0.80 12.64
C VAL A 79 5.78 -1.91 12.96
N ILE A 80 5.27 -3.11 13.22
CA ILE A 80 6.12 -4.31 13.34
C ILE A 80 5.78 -5.32 12.25
N GLY A 81 6.77 -6.01 11.77
CA GLY A 81 6.63 -7.06 10.76
C GLY A 81 7.94 -7.78 10.43
N THR A 82 7.84 -8.75 9.58
CA THR A 82 6.69 -9.36 8.94
C THR A 82 6.68 -10.86 9.20
N THR A 83 5.52 -11.50 8.98
CA THR A 83 5.47 -12.95 8.74
C THR A 83 5.98 -13.29 7.34
N SER A 84 6.12 -14.56 7.00
CA SER A 84 6.37 -15.00 5.64
C SER A 84 5.77 -16.40 5.44
N GLU A 85 4.72 -16.47 4.64
CA GLU A 85 3.97 -17.70 4.35
C GLU A 85 3.64 -17.75 2.86
N ARG A 86 3.68 -18.95 2.28
CA ARG A 86 3.19 -19.16 0.92
C ARG A 86 1.67 -19.09 0.94
N VAL A 87 1.09 -18.40 -0.04
CA VAL A 87 -0.35 -18.35 -0.25
C VAL A 87 -0.69 -18.72 -1.67
N PRO A 88 -1.84 -19.36 -1.92
CA PRO A 88 -2.34 -19.60 -3.28
C PRO A 88 -2.71 -18.27 -3.96
N MET A 89 -2.69 -18.25 -5.30
CA MET A 89 -2.98 -17.04 -6.08
C MET A 89 -4.42 -16.54 -5.86
N GLU A 90 -5.36 -17.44 -5.62
CA GLU A 90 -6.78 -17.13 -5.37
C GLU A 90 -7.00 -16.28 -4.12
N GLU A 91 -6.07 -16.36 -3.16
CA GLU A 91 -6.13 -15.57 -1.92
C GLU A 91 -5.47 -14.20 -2.03
N VAL A 92 -4.66 -13.94 -3.07
CA VAL A 92 -3.85 -12.72 -3.21
C VAL A 92 -4.69 -11.45 -3.22
N GLU A 93 -5.86 -11.46 -3.85
CA GLU A 93 -6.75 -10.28 -3.90
C GLU A 93 -7.48 -10.00 -2.58
N ASN A 94 -7.72 -11.03 -1.76
CA ASN A 94 -8.49 -10.94 -0.52
C ASN A 94 -7.71 -11.36 0.72
N MET A 95 -6.41 -11.18 0.72
CA MET A 95 -5.57 -11.54 1.85
C MET A 95 -6.05 -10.94 3.17
N ARG A 96 -6.08 -11.79 4.18
CA ARG A 96 -6.38 -11.41 5.56
C ARG A 96 -5.25 -11.82 6.47
N VAL A 97 -5.04 -11.05 7.50
CA VAL A 97 -4.16 -11.43 8.62
C VAL A 97 -4.95 -12.35 9.52
N THR A 98 -4.35 -13.46 9.95
CA THR A 98 -4.98 -14.41 10.87
C THR A 98 -4.66 -14.05 12.33
N PRO A 99 -5.46 -14.52 13.31
CA PRO A 99 -5.16 -14.34 14.73
C PRO A 99 -3.78 -14.94 15.10
N GLU A 100 -3.41 -16.07 14.54
CA GLU A 100 -2.14 -16.76 14.80
C GLU A 100 -0.94 -15.92 14.32
N GLU A 101 -1.07 -15.27 13.17
CA GLU A 101 -0.05 -14.32 12.69
C GLU A 101 0.08 -13.12 13.62
N VAL A 102 -1.03 -12.62 14.16
CA VAL A 102 -1.02 -11.52 15.15
C VAL A 102 -0.29 -11.95 16.41
N ASP A 103 -0.59 -13.13 16.95
CA ASP A 103 0.06 -13.67 18.16
C ASP A 103 1.56 -13.83 17.97
N VAL A 104 1.98 -14.35 16.82
CA VAL A 104 3.41 -14.48 16.48
C VAL A 104 4.08 -13.11 16.40
N LEU A 105 3.45 -12.13 15.74
CA LEU A 105 4.00 -10.79 15.61
C LEU A 105 4.09 -10.07 16.95
N LEU A 106 3.10 -10.22 17.83
CA LEU A 106 3.11 -9.68 19.19
C LEU A 106 4.20 -10.33 20.05
N LYS A 107 4.21 -11.65 20.10
CA LYS A 107 5.19 -12.42 20.89
C LYS A 107 6.62 -12.06 20.53
N GLU A 108 6.92 -12.01 19.22
CA GLU A 108 8.26 -11.69 18.75
C GLU A 108 8.56 -10.18 18.84
N GLY A 109 7.54 -9.34 18.62
CA GLY A 109 7.66 -7.88 18.71
C GLY A 109 7.95 -7.39 20.12
N CYS A 110 7.31 -7.95 21.11
CA CYS A 110 7.55 -7.61 22.53
C CYS A 110 8.99 -7.91 22.98
N LYS A 111 9.73 -8.79 22.30
CA LYS A 111 11.15 -9.00 22.54
C LYS A 111 12.02 -7.84 22.03
N LEU A 112 11.55 -7.08 21.03
CA LEU A 112 12.22 -5.87 20.54
C LEU A 112 11.84 -4.63 21.37
N ALA A 113 10.56 -4.50 21.69
CA ALA A 113 10.01 -3.41 22.48
C ALA A 113 8.92 -3.93 23.42
N PRO A 114 9.23 -4.18 24.69
CA PRO A 114 8.27 -4.71 25.66
C PRO A 114 6.99 -3.88 25.81
N SER A 115 7.07 -2.55 25.57
CA SER A 115 5.92 -1.65 25.61
C SER A 115 4.82 -1.98 24.59
N LEU A 116 5.13 -2.77 23.55
CA LEU A 116 4.11 -3.22 22.58
C LEU A 116 3.03 -4.09 23.23
N ALA A 117 3.34 -4.79 24.33
CA ALA A 117 2.37 -5.60 25.05
C ALA A 117 1.17 -4.81 25.59
N SER A 118 1.38 -3.53 25.94
CA SER A 118 0.35 -2.62 26.47
C SER A 118 -0.11 -1.57 25.45
N THR A 119 0.51 -1.53 24.28
CA THR A 119 0.16 -0.54 23.25
C THR A 119 -1.00 -1.03 22.40
N ARG A 120 -2.01 -0.20 22.24
CA ARG A 120 -3.19 -0.52 21.40
C ARG A 120 -2.77 -0.79 19.96
N ILE A 121 -3.26 -1.90 19.40
CA ILE A 121 -3.11 -2.21 17.98
C ILE A 121 -4.19 -1.45 17.22
N LEU A 122 -3.79 -0.69 16.21
CA LEU A 122 -4.72 0.09 15.37
C LEU A 122 -5.30 -0.76 14.25
N ARG A 123 -4.47 -1.59 13.63
CA ARG A 123 -4.84 -2.48 12.54
C ARG A 123 -3.75 -3.49 12.23
N ALA A 124 -4.14 -4.56 11.56
CA ALA A 124 -3.23 -5.47 10.88
C ALA A 124 -3.40 -5.31 9.36
N TYR A 125 -2.37 -5.58 8.58
CA TYR A 125 -2.48 -5.71 7.13
C TYR A 125 -1.43 -6.68 6.58
N ALA A 126 -1.70 -7.21 5.40
CA ALA A 126 -0.80 -8.12 4.71
C ALA A 126 -0.54 -7.64 3.28
N GLY A 127 0.61 -8.01 2.77
CA GLY A 127 0.99 -7.84 1.38
C GLY A 127 1.65 -9.11 0.85
N VAL A 128 1.74 -9.25 -0.48
CA VAL A 128 2.40 -10.39 -1.14
C VAL A 128 3.68 -9.94 -1.82
N ARG A 129 4.72 -10.71 -1.60
CA ARG A 129 6.00 -10.55 -2.31
C ARG A 129 6.00 -11.40 -3.56
N PRO A 130 6.28 -10.83 -4.73
CA PRO A 130 6.47 -11.57 -5.98
C PRO A 130 7.87 -12.16 -6.01
N LEU A 131 8.10 -13.29 -5.32
CA LEU A 131 9.39 -13.97 -5.34
C LEU A 131 9.46 -14.86 -6.57
N VAL A 132 10.60 -14.86 -7.26
CA VAL A 132 10.84 -15.78 -8.37
C VAL A 132 11.33 -17.10 -7.80
N ALA A 133 10.59 -18.17 -8.05
CA ALA A 133 10.72 -19.43 -7.34
C ALA A 133 11.99 -20.22 -7.72
N SER A 134 12.59 -20.82 -6.66
CA SER A 134 13.19 -22.15 -6.73
C SER A 134 12.26 -23.13 -6.02
N ASP A 135 12.09 -24.32 -6.51
CA ASP A 135 11.02 -25.27 -6.12
C ASP A 135 11.10 -25.84 -4.69
N HIS A 136 12.09 -25.45 -3.88
CA HIS A 136 12.41 -26.09 -2.61
C HIS A 136 12.14 -25.28 -1.32
N ASP A 137 11.69 -24.03 -1.42
CA ASP A 137 11.44 -23.18 -0.23
C ASP A 137 9.96 -22.94 0.02
N THR A 138 9.42 -23.49 1.09
CA THR A 138 8.01 -23.34 1.49
C THR A 138 7.71 -21.97 2.13
N THR A 139 8.72 -21.24 2.62
CA THR A 139 8.54 -19.95 3.32
C THR A 139 8.88 -18.74 2.47
N GLY A 140 9.60 -18.93 1.37
CA GLY A 140 10.12 -17.84 0.54
C GLY A 140 11.20 -16.98 1.21
N ARG A 141 11.74 -17.39 2.37
CA ARG A 141 12.75 -16.60 3.10
C ARG A 141 14.15 -16.77 2.55
N SER A 142 14.44 -17.95 2.01
CA SER A 142 15.72 -18.29 1.38
C SER A 142 15.74 -17.96 -0.11
N ILE A 143 14.58 -17.70 -0.74
CA ILE A 143 14.51 -17.32 -2.13
C ILE A 143 15.19 -15.96 -2.35
N SER A 144 16.04 -15.89 -3.36
CA SER A 144 16.70 -14.65 -3.75
C SER A 144 15.65 -13.57 -4.05
N ARG A 145 15.85 -12.38 -3.45
CA ARG A 145 15.08 -11.16 -3.76
C ARG A 145 15.81 -10.31 -4.79
N GLY A 146 16.61 -10.94 -5.66
CA GLY A 146 17.25 -10.28 -6.78
C GLY A 146 16.23 -9.75 -7.78
N ILE A 147 16.62 -8.74 -8.53
CA ILE A 147 15.84 -8.24 -9.65
C ILE A 147 15.98 -9.24 -10.79
N VAL A 148 14.86 -9.58 -11.42
CA VAL A 148 14.81 -10.50 -12.56
C VAL A 148 14.16 -9.75 -13.72
N CYS A 149 14.92 -9.56 -14.81
CA CYS A 149 14.46 -8.98 -16.06
C CYS A 149 14.55 -10.06 -17.14
N LEU A 150 13.40 -10.52 -17.61
CA LEU A 150 13.28 -11.61 -18.61
C LEU A 150 12.97 -11.00 -19.98
N ASP A 151 13.87 -11.21 -20.94
CA ASP A 151 13.63 -10.98 -22.34
C ASP A 151 13.02 -12.24 -22.95
N HIS A 152 11.73 -12.20 -23.24
CA HIS A 152 10.99 -13.37 -23.74
C HIS A 152 11.30 -13.71 -25.21
N GLU A 153 11.90 -12.79 -25.98
CA GLU A 153 12.39 -13.12 -27.33
C GLU A 153 13.53 -14.13 -27.26
N VAL A 154 14.51 -13.88 -26.39
CA VAL A 154 15.67 -14.78 -26.21
C VAL A 154 15.27 -16.06 -25.50
N ARG A 155 14.39 -15.96 -24.50
CA ARG A 155 14.04 -17.09 -23.63
C ARG A 155 12.97 -18.01 -24.22
N ASP A 156 11.94 -17.43 -24.85
CA ASP A 156 10.71 -18.12 -25.22
C ASP A 156 10.35 -17.95 -26.71
N GLY A 157 11.13 -17.17 -27.47
CA GLY A 157 10.86 -16.87 -28.90
C GLY A 157 9.73 -15.82 -29.09
N LEU A 158 9.32 -15.11 -28.04
CA LEU A 158 8.26 -14.10 -28.11
C LEU A 158 8.87 -12.69 -28.18
N ALA A 159 8.96 -12.14 -29.39
CA ALA A 159 9.49 -10.80 -29.63
C ALA A 159 8.61 -9.69 -29.00
N GLY A 160 9.23 -8.61 -28.55
CA GLY A 160 8.54 -7.44 -28.05
C GLY A 160 7.88 -7.59 -26.66
N PHE A 161 8.22 -8.64 -25.91
CA PHE A 161 7.69 -8.85 -24.56
C PHE A 161 8.80 -9.00 -23.53
N ILE A 162 8.77 -8.19 -22.45
CA ILE A 162 9.74 -8.20 -21.37
C ILE A 162 9.02 -8.29 -20.03
N THR A 163 9.48 -9.14 -19.12
CA THR A 163 8.96 -9.19 -17.73
C THR A 163 10.03 -8.73 -16.75
N ILE A 164 9.70 -7.75 -15.89
CA ILE A 164 10.52 -7.31 -14.76
C ILE A 164 9.82 -7.66 -13.45
N THR A 165 10.51 -8.37 -12.56
CA THR A 165 9.94 -8.85 -11.29
C THR A 165 11.01 -9.05 -10.22
N GLY A 166 10.62 -9.52 -9.03
CA GLY A 166 11.52 -9.65 -7.88
C GLY A 166 11.83 -8.29 -7.24
N GLY A 167 13.08 -8.10 -6.81
CA GLY A 167 13.53 -6.88 -6.17
C GLY A 167 12.84 -6.56 -4.85
N LYS A 168 12.92 -5.30 -4.44
CA LYS A 168 12.29 -4.74 -3.24
C LYS A 168 11.65 -3.40 -3.60
N LEU A 169 10.72 -2.91 -2.74
CA LEU A 169 10.11 -1.60 -2.97
C LEU A 169 11.16 -0.47 -3.12
N MET A 170 12.26 -0.53 -2.37
CA MET A 170 13.35 0.46 -2.46
C MET A 170 14.17 0.38 -3.76
N THR A 171 14.10 -0.73 -4.50
CA THR A 171 14.85 -0.92 -5.76
C THR A 171 14.00 -0.66 -7.01
N TYR A 172 12.79 -0.09 -6.87
CA TYR A 172 11.88 0.11 -7.99
C TYR A 172 12.46 0.98 -9.11
N ARG A 173 13.27 2.01 -8.76
CA ARG A 173 13.91 2.88 -9.76
C ARG A 173 14.98 2.13 -10.55
N LEU A 174 15.81 1.33 -9.87
CA LEU A 174 16.78 0.46 -10.53
C LEU A 174 16.09 -0.60 -11.40
N MET A 175 14.96 -1.15 -10.96
CA MET A 175 14.17 -2.06 -11.79
C MET A 175 13.65 -1.38 -13.05
N ALA A 176 13.17 -0.14 -12.93
CA ALA A 176 12.71 0.65 -14.07
C ALA A 176 13.86 0.94 -15.05
N GLU A 177 15.03 1.31 -14.55
CA GLU A 177 16.26 1.50 -15.32
C GLU A 177 16.62 0.24 -16.12
N MET A 178 16.76 -0.90 -15.45
CA MET A 178 17.09 -2.19 -16.10
C MET A 178 16.10 -2.57 -17.21
N ALA A 179 14.79 -2.37 -16.97
CA ALA A 179 13.78 -2.66 -17.97
C ALA A 179 13.84 -1.69 -19.16
N THR A 180 14.09 -0.41 -18.90
CA THR A 180 14.17 0.62 -19.94
C THR A 180 15.45 0.47 -20.77
N ASP A 181 16.57 0.16 -20.14
CA ASP A 181 17.83 -0.11 -20.85
C ASP A 181 17.67 -1.28 -21.84
N LYS A 182 16.96 -2.35 -21.42
CA LYS A 182 16.63 -3.47 -22.31
C LYS A 182 15.73 -3.06 -23.47
N VAL A 183 14.78 -2.13 -23.25
CA VAL A 183 13.96 -1.54 -24.34
C VAL A 183 14.81 -0.71 -25.29
N CYS A 184 15.70 0.15 -24.75
CA CYS A 184 16.59 0.98 -25.55
C CYS A 184 17.52 0.12 -26.42
N GLU A 185 18.09 -0.94 -25.85
CA GLU A 185 18.91 -1.92 -26.58
C GLU A 185 18.12 -2.50 -27.80
N LYS A 186 16.89 -2.96 -27.58
CA LYS A 186 16.04 -3.53 -28.64
C LYS A 186 15.61 -2.54 -29.71
N LEU A 187 15.46 -1.27 -29.34
CA LEU A 187 15.07 -0.19 -30.27
C LEU A 187 16.28 0.51 -30.90
N ASN A 188 17.53 0.07 -30.61
CA ASN A 188 18.78 0.72 -31.01
C ASN A 188 18.85 2.21 -30.62
N ILE A 189 18.32 2.54 -29.44
CA ILE A 189 18.35 3.88 -28.86
C ILE A 189 19.52 3.98 -27.88
N GLN A 190 20.45 4.89 -28.11
CA GLN A 190 21.51 5.21 -27.15
C GLN A 190 21.13 6.46 -26.34
N ARG A 191 20.80 6.25 -25.07
CA ARG A 191 20.46 7.32 -24.13
C ARG A 191 20.90 6.93 -22.73
N GLU A 192 21.59 7.83 -22.06
CA GLU A 192 21.98 7.64 -20.66
C GLU A 192 20.76 7.71 -19.74
N CYS A 193 20.76 6.87 -18.70
CA CYS A 193 19.70 6.87 -17.69
C CYS A 193 19.89 8.01 -16.70
N GLU A 194 18.89 8.86 -16.57
CA GLU A 194 18.86 9.97 -15.62
C GLU A 194 18.13 9.65 -14.31
N THR A 195 17.66 8.41 -14.14
CA THR A 195 16.83 8.01 -12.99
C THR A 195 17.52 8.26 -11.65
N ALA A 196 18.82 8.08 -11.55
CA ALA A 196 19.57 8.30 -10.31
C ALA A 196 19.66 9.77 -9.88
N ILE A 197 19.65 10.69 -10.85
CA ILE A 197 19.86 12.13 -10.62
C ILE A 197 18.55 12.95 -10.72
N THR A 198 17.55 12.44 -11.43
CA THR A 198 16.27 13.13 -11.57
C THR A 198 15.43 12.98 -10.30
N PRO A 199 15.06 14.07 -9.60
CA PRO A 199 14.22 13.98 -8.42
C PRO A 199 12.80 13.54 -8.79
N LEU A 200 12.14 12.88 -7.85
CA LEU A 200 10.71 12.56 -8.00
C LEU A 200 9.87 13.84 -7.96
N PRO A 201 8.76 13.91 -8.72
CA PRO A 201 7.85 15.04 -8.66
C PRO A 201 7.34 15.29 -7.23
N ASN A 202 7.20 16.58 -6.86
CA ASN A 202 6.62 17.06 -5.61
C ASN A 202 7.35 16.66 -4.31
N PRO A 203 8.69 16.87 -4.17
CA PRO A 203 9.35 16.77 -2.87
C PRO A 203 8.82 17.83 -1.87
N GLU A 204 8.30 18.96 -2.34
CA GLU A 204 7.86 20.13 -1.55
C GLU A 204 6.66 19.83 -0.63
N MET A 205 5.71 18.99 -1.06
CA MET A 205 4.57 18.61 -0.19
C MET A 205 4.98 17.87 1.09
N ARG A 206 6.19 17.30 1.15
CA ARG A 206 6.70 16.63 2.35
C ARG A 206 7.45 17.55 3.29
N SER A 207 8.21 18.51 2.75
CA SER A 207 8.96 19.47 3.55
C SER A 207 8.03 20.38 4.36
N ASP A 208 6.95 20.87 3.76
CA ASP A 208 5.96 21.71 4.42
C ASP A 208 5.22 21.00 5.57
N LYS A 209 4.94 19.68 5.43
CA LYS A 209 4.30 18.91 6.51
C LYS A 209 5.23 18.71 7.71
N ALA A 210 6.52 18.47 7.48
CA ALA A 210 7.51 18.34 8.55
C ALA A 210 7.68 19.68 9.29
N PHE A 211 7.70 20.79 8.57
CA PHE A 211 7.83 22.13 9.14
C PHE A 211 6.57 22.55 9.94
N ARG A 212 5.38 22.27 9.42
CA ARG A 212 4.10 22.54 10.12
C ARG A 212 3.94 21.77 11.43
N ARG A 213 4.57 20.59 11.55
CA ARG A 213 4.56 19.78 12.78
C ARG A 213 5.45 20.36 13.90
N HIS A 214 6.41 21.20 13.57
CA HIS A 214 7.43 21.68 14.50
C HIS A 214 7.27 23.13 15.01
N GLY A 215 6.14 23.80 14.76
CA GLY A 215 5.94 25.00 15.53
C GLY A 215 5.29 26.23 14.95
N THR A 216 4.70 26.19 13.76
CA THR A 216 3.81 27.28 13.34
C THR A 216 2.40 26.77 13.17
N MET A 217 1.56 27.02 14.16
CA MET A 217 0.11 26.86 14.01
C MET A 217 -0.36 27.83 12.92
N THR A 218 -0.53 27.32 11.71
CA THR A 218 -1.31 28.07 10.72
C THR A 218 -2.77 28.08 11.21
N PRO A 219 -3.48 29.21 11.15
CA PRO A 219 -4.88 29.32 11.60
C PRO A 219 -5.86 28.56 10.69
N GLU A 220 -5.38 27.66 9.83
CA GLU A 220 -6.22 26.90 8.89
C GLU A 220 -6.89 25.70 9.58
N PRO A 221 -8.20 25.49 9.35
CA PRO A 221 -8.91 24.35 9.90
C PRO A 221 -8.29 23.01 9.44
N LEU A 222 -8.02 22.12 10.39
CA LEU A 222 -7.54 20.77 10.11
C LEU A 222 -8.73 19.87 9.74
N VAL A 223 -8.53 19.09 8.68
CA VAL A 223 -9.41 17.99 8.30
C VAL A 223 -8.98 16.72 9.04
N CYS A 224 -7.67 16.50 9.17
CA CYS A 224 -7.10 15.37 9.91
C CYS A 224 -6.04 15.86 10.88
N GLU A 225 -6.34 15.81 12.18
CA GLU A 225 -5.45 16.23 13.26
C GLU A 225 -4.25 15.29 13.41
N CYS A 226 -4.46 13.97 13.29
CA CYS A 226 -3.40 12.97 13.46
C CYS A 226 -2.28 13.10 12.41
N GLU A 227 -2.62 13.47 11.19
CA GLU A 227 -1.69 13.58 10.06
C GLU A 227 -1.43 15.04 9.65
N GLY A 228 -1.99 16.01 10.40
CA GLY A 228 -1.80 17.44 10.15
C GLY A 228 -2.26 17.89 8.76
N VAL A 229 -3.37 17.31 8.26
CA VAL A 229 -3.91 17.64 6.93
C VAL A 229 -4.90 18.78 7.06
N SER A 230 -4.62 19.92 6.44
CA SER A 230 -5.49 21.09 6.43
C SER A 230 -6.59 21.02 5.35
N ARG A 231 -7.58 21.88 5.46
CA ARG A 231 -8.59 22.08 4.42
C ARG A 231 -7.95 22.50 3.10
N ARG A 232 -6.94 23.35 3.15
CA ARG A 232 -6.20 23.82 1.98
C ARG A 232 -5.46 22.68 1.27
N ASP A 233 -4.83 21.77 2.02
CA ASP A 233 -4.16 20.60 1.42
C ASP A 233 -5.15 19.75 0.62
N VAL A 234 -6.34 19.53 1.19
CA VAL A 234 -7.41 18.77 0.49
C VAL A 234 -7.89 19.51 -0.75
N GLN A 235 -8.15 20.82 -0.65
CA GLN A 235 -8.58 21.66 -1.76
C GLN A 235 -7.55 21.62 -2.91
N GLN A 236 -6.29 21.87 -2.63
CA GLN A 236 -5.22 21.86 -3.64
C GLN A 236 -5.09 20.53 -4.37
N LEU A 237 -5.30 19.42 -3.65
CA LEU A 237 -5.25 18.09 -4.28
C LEU A 237 -6.45 17.84 -5.19
N ILE A 238 -7.62 18.34 -4.82
CA ILE A 238 -8.81 18.25 -5.69
C ILE A 238 -8.57 19.07 -6.97
N ASP A 239 -8.13 20.32 -6.83
CA ASP A 239 -7.95 21.24 -7.93
C ASP A 239 -6.82 20.80 -8.90
N ASN A 240 -5.67 20.39 -8.35
CA ASN A 240 -4.48 20.11 -9.15
C ASN A 240 -4.36 18.66 -9.64
N HIS A 241 -5.01 17.70 -8.97
CA HIS A 241 -4.79 16.29 -9.23
C HIS A 241 -6.07 15.51 -9.52
N GLN A 242 -7.18 16.21 -9.69
CA GLN A 242 -8.49 15.60 -9.95
C GLN A 242 -8.84 14.47 -8.97
N VAL A 243 -8.53 14.68 -7.68
CA VAL A 243 -8.83 13.73 -6.63
C VAL A 243 -10.33 13.76 -6.36
N THR A 244 -11.00 12.64 -6.55
CA THR A 244 -12.46 12.53 -6.45
C THR A 244 -12.92 11.52 -5.40
N SER A 245 -12.01 10.85 -4.69
CA SER A 245 -12.36 9.83 -3.69
C SER A 245 -11.52 9.87 -2.42
N LEU A 246 -12.07 9.39 -1.31
CA LEU A 246 -11.35 9.23 -0.04
C LEU A 246 -10.09 8.36 -0.18
N SER A 247 -10.15 7.33 -1.00
CA SER A 247 -9.00 6.44 -1.24
C SER A 247 -7.84 7.18 -1.92
N GLN A 248 -8.13 8.07 -2.86
CA GLN A 248 -7.13 8.90 -3.53
C GLN A 248 -6.54 9.95 -2.56
N LEU A 249 -7.39 10.65 -1.78
CA LEU A 249 -6.93 11.59 -0.74
C LEU A 249 -6.03 10.90 0.27
N ARG A 250 -6.45 9.73 0.77
CA ARG A 250 -5.71 8.95 1.77
C ARG A 250 -4.30 8.61 1.28
N ARG A 251 -4.16 8.14 0.04
CA ARG A 251 -2.86 7.78 -0.55
C ARG A 251 -1.91 8.97 -0.67
N ARG A 252 -2.45 10.17 -0.93
CA ARG A 252 -1.65 11.38 -1.12
C ARG A 252 -1.34 12.12 0.19
N THR A 253 -2.28 12.13 1.13
CA THR A 253 -2.17 12.91 2.37
C THR A 253 -1.92 12.08 3.62
N ARG A 254 -2.10 10.76 3.58
CA ARG A 254 -2.17 9.84 4.74
C ARG A 254 -3.38 10.08 5.64
N LEU A 255 -4.35 10.90 5.23
CA LEU A 255 -5.62 11.09 5.95
C LEU A 255 -6.22 9.74 6.36
N GLY A 256 -6.61 9.61 7.62
CA GLY A 256 -7.17 8.38 8.17
C GLY A 256 -6.14 7.28 8.48
N MET A 257 -4.83 7.57 8.44
CA MET A 257 -3.77 6.60 8.78
C MET A 257 -3.17 6.81 10.18
N GLY A 258 -3.50 7.89 10.87
CA GLY A 258 -3.02 8.16 12.23
C GLY A 258 -3.81 7.39 13.29
N THR A 259 -3.61 7.76 14.57
CA THR A 259 -4.10 7.00 15.74
C THR A 259 -5.62 6.80 15.79
N CYS A 260 -6.43 7.74 15.28
CA CYS A 260 -7.89 7.60 15.23
C CYS A 260 -8.37 6.77 14.01
N GLN A 261 -7.49 6.47 13.07
CA GLN A 261 -7.80 5.65 11.89
C GLN A 261 -8.99 6.14 11.05
N GLY A 262 -9.18 7.44 10.94
CA GLY A 262 -10.23 8.03 10.12
C GLY A 262 -11.57 8.22 10.81
N GLN A 263 -11.64 8.10 12.13
CA GLN A 263 -12.88 8.18 12.90
C GLN A 263 -13.69 9.46 12.62
N LEU A 264 -13.04 10.61 12.50
CA LEU A 264 -13.68 11.88 12.20
C LEU A 264 -13.27 12.45 10.83
N CYS A 265 -11.99 12.34 10.49
CA CYS A 265 -11.45 12.99 9.31
C CYS A 265 -11.96 12.41 7.99
N ALA A 266 -12.32 11.12 7.94
CA ALA A 266 -12.83 10.53 6.70
C ALA A 266 -14.18 11.16 6.30
N TYR A 267 -15.07 11.37 7.26
CA TYR A 267 -16.34 12.04 6.99
C TYR A 267 -16.16 13.51 6.61
N ARG A 268 -15.31 14.25 7.32
CA ARG A 268 -15.00 15.66 7.00
C ARG A 268 -14.45 15.80 5.58
N ALA A 269 -13.50 14.93 5.22
CA ALA A 269 -12.90 14.93 3.88
C ALA A 269 -13.91 14.55 2.79
N GLU A 270 -14.81 13.59 3.07
CA GLU A 270 -15.85 13.22 2.11
C GLU A 270 -16.85 14.34 1.90
N ARG A 271 -17.20 15.10 2.94
CA ARG A 271 -18.04 16.30 2.78
C ARG A 271 -17.40 17.33 1.86
N MET A 272 -16.08 17.51 1.95
CA MET A 272 -15.36 18.38 1.02
C MET A 272 -15.38 17.84 -0.42
N LEU A 273 -15.17 16.53 -0.58
CA LEU A 273 -15.25 15.88 -1.90
C LEU A 273 -16.67 15.98 -2.50
N GLU A 274 -17.70 15.81 -1.68
CA GLU A 274 -19.09 15.98 -2.11
C GLU A 274 -19.35 17.40 -2.64
N GLU A 275 -18.89 18.40 -1.91
CA GLU A 275 -19.06 19.81 -2.26
C GLU A 275 -18.24 20.20 -3.51
N LEU A 276 -16.93 19.91 -3.50
CA LEU A 276 -15.98 20.40 -4.50
C LEU A 276 -15.96 19.58 -5.81
N CYS A 277 -16.30 18.30 -5.72
CA CYS A 277 -16.40 17.42 -6.90
C CYS A 277 -17.85 17.22 -7.36
N HIS A 278 -18.82 17.96 -6.80
CA HIS A 278 -20.25 17.87 -7.15
C HIS A 278 -20.81 16.45 -7.11
N LYS A 279 -20.39 15.67 -6.10
CA LYS A 279 -20.86 14.28 -5.93
C LYS A 279 -22.29 14.25 -5.43
N THR A 280 -23.02 13.24 -5.87
CA THR A 280 -24.31 12.92 -5.27
C THR A 280 -24.15 12.33 -3.87
N LYS A 281 -25.16 12.43 -3.03
CA LYS A 281 -25.17 11.81 -1.69
C LYS A 281 -24.96 10.30 -1.75
N ALA A 282 -25.44 9.64 -2.79
CA ALA A 282 -25.25 8.20 -3.00
C ALA A 282 -23.78 7.86 -3.28
N GLN A 283 -23.09 8.62 -4.13
CA GLN A 283 -21.68 8.47 -4.42
C GLN A 283 -20.82 8.72 -3.18
N SER A 284 -21.12 9.79 -2.44
CA SER A 284 -20.45 10.13 -1.19
C SER A 284 -20.58 9.02 -0.15
N ARG A 285 -21.79 8.51 0.04
CA ARG A 285 -22.07 7.37 0.93
C ARG A 285 -21.30 6.12 0.51
N GLN A 286 -21.23 5.83 -0.77
CA GLN A 286 -20.50 4.69 -1.31
C GLN A 286 -19.00 4.79 -1.02
N ASP A 287 -18.41 5.98 -1.15
CA ASP A 287 -16.98 6.22 -0.85
C ASP A 287 -16.67 6.03 0.63
N VAL A 288 -17.52 6.54 1.52
CA VAL A 288 -17.37 6.29 2.96
C VAL A 288 -17.50 4.80 3.27
N MET A 289 -18.45 4.10 2.67
CA MET A 289 -18.60 2.66 2.87
C MET A 289 -17.39 1.87 2.37
N ARG A 290 -16.80 2.23 1.23
CA ARG A 290 -15.55 1.63 0.75
C ARG A 290 -14.40 1.86 1.74
N PHE A 291 -14.26 3.09 2.25
CA PHE A 291 -13.25 3.41 3.26
C PHE A 291 -13.43 2.54 4.53
N LEU A 292 -14.65 2.41 5.04
CA LEU A 292 -14.95 1.61 6.23
C LEU A 292 -14.69 0.11 6.01
N ASN A 293 -15.05 -0.41 4.84
CA ASN A 293 -14.80 -1.81 4.49
C ASN A 293 -13.29 -2.11 4.43
N GLU A 294 -12.50 -1.25 3.77
CA GLU A 294 -11.03 -1.41 3.73
C GLU A 294 -10.41 -1.30 5.12
N ARG A 295 -10.92 -0.41 5.96
CA ARG A 295 -10.49 -0.33 7.35
C ARG A 295 -10.80 -1.61 8.11
N TRP A 296 -12.04 -2.13 7.99
CA TRP A 296 -12.48 -3.32 8.70
C TRP A 296 -11.64 -4.56 8.37
N LYS A 297 -11.20 -4.73 7.14
CA LYS A 297 -10.28 -5.81 6.76
C LYS A 297 -9.04 -5.85 7.66
N GLY A 298 -8.51 -4.69 8.03
CA GLY A 298 -7.34 -4.58 8.90
C GLY A 298 -7.65 -4.60 10.39
N MET A 299 -8.93 -4.55 10.78
CA MET A 299 -9.35 -4.52 12.18
C MET A 299 -9.81 -5.88 12.68
N ALA A 300 -10.42 -6.70 11.83
CA ALA A 300 -11.07 -7.95 12.24
C ALA A 300 -10.13 -8.88 13.04
N ALA A 301 -8.86 -8.98 12.61
CA ALA A 301 -7.88 -9.84 13.27
C ALA A 301 -7.34 -9.29 14.60
N VAL A 302 -7.64 -8.04 14.95
CA VAL A 302 -7.13 -7.35 16.14
C VAL A 302 -8.25 -6.70 16.97
N ALA A 303 -9.49 -7.08 16.73
CA ALA A 303 -10.67 -6.50 17.38
C ALA A 303 -10.90 -7.08 18.78
N TRP A 304 -10.01 -6.81 19.71
CA TRP A 304 -10.17 -7.10 21.14
C TRP A 304 -9.71 -5.93 22.01
N GLY A 305 -10.07 -5.94 23.31
CA GLY A 305 -9.67 -4.93 24.27
C GLY A 305 -9.92 -3.49 23.77
N PRO A 306 -8.95 -2.58 23.93
CA PRO A 306 -9.10 -1.19 23.51
C PRO A 306 -9.38 -1.00 22.02
N THR A 307 -8.89 -1.92 21.17
CA THR A 307 -9.15 -1.88 19.72
C THR A 307 -10.61 -2.15 19.42
N LEU A 308 -11.23 -3.11 20.11
CA LEU A 308 -12.67 -3.40 19.96
C LEU A 308 -13.53 -2.22 20.42
N SER A 309 -13.19 -1.59 21.55
CA SER A 309 -13.90 -0.41 22.05
C SER A 309 -13.90 0.74 21.03
N GLU A 310 -12.77 0.99 20.38
CA GLU A 310 -12.67 1.99 19.31
C GLU A 310 -13.46 1.59 18.06
N CYS A 311 -13.50 0.32 17.70
CA CYS A 311 -14.33 -0.17 16.60
C CYS A 311 -15.82 0.07 16.89
N GLN A 312 -16.27 -0.19 18.11
CA GLN A 312 -17.64 0.07 18.54
C GLN A 312 -17.97 1.57 18.51
N LEU A 313 -17.10 2.41 19.06
CA LEU A 313 -17.28 3.86 19.03
C LEU A 313 -17.39 4.37 17.58
N MET A 314 -16.52 3.92 16.70
CA MET A 314 -16.57 4.26 15.28
C MET A 314 -17.88 3.78 14.63
N GLY A 315 -18.32 2.58 14.95
CA GLY A 315 -19.61 2.06 14.50
C GLY A 315 -20.76 2.96 14.91
N TYR A 316 -20.81 3.40 16.16
CA TYR A 316 -21.83 4.34 16.64
C TYR A 316 -21.78 5.68 15.92
N ILE A 317 -20.59 6.26 15.74
CA ILE A 317 -20.43 7.54 15.03
C ILE A 317 -20.99 7.42 13.61
N TYR A 318 -20.54 6.44 12.85
CA TYR A 318 -20.91 6.34 11.43
C TYR A 318 -22.35 5.87 11.23
N GLN A 319 -22.82 4.90 12.00
CA GLN A 319 -24.15 4.34 11.81
C GLN A 319 -25.26 5.15 12.48
N SER A 320 -25.05 5.60 13.72
CA SER A 320 -26.08 6.25 14.50
C SER A 320 -26.08 7.77 14.36
N ILE A 321 -24.91 8.41 14.35
CA ILE A 321 -24.83 9.88 14.26
C ILE A 321 -24.88 10.33 12.79
N LEU A 322 -24.10 9.68 11.92
CA LEU A 322 -23.94 10.08 10.52
C LEU A 322 -24.89 9.34 9.56
N GLY A 323 -25.66 8.39 10.05
CA GLY A 323 -26.67 7.66 9.27
C GLY A 323 -26.10 6.77 8.16
N ILE A 324 -24.80 6.44 8.21
CA ILE A 324 -24.14 5.60 7.21
C ILE A 324 -24.36 4.14 7.54
N ARG A 325 -25.38 3.52 6.93
CA ARG A 325 -25.74 2.12 7.13
C ARG A 325 -25.57 1.36 5.82
N LYS A 326 -25.28 0.04 5.90
CA LYS A 326 -25.42 -0.85 4.73
C LYS A 326 -26.89 -0.83 4.32
N GLU A 327 -27.16 -0.68 3.06
CA GLU A 327 -28.47 -1.02 2.51
C GLU A 327 -28.67 -2.53 2.68
N LYS A 328 -29.91 -2.90 3.14
CA LYS A 328 -30.26 -4.31 3.33
C LYS A 328 -30.36 -5.03 1.99
#